data_cc87a789872683a938ab316cae21f0f0
#
_entry.id   cc87a789872683a938ab316cae21f0f0
#
_cell.length_a   1.000
_cell.length_b   1.000
_cell.length_c   1.000
_cell.angle_alpha   90.00
_cell.angle_beta   90.00
_cell.angle_gamma   90.00
#
_symmetry.space_group_name_H-M   'P 1'
#
loop_
_entity.id
_entity.type
_entity.pdbx_description
1 polymer ?
#
loop_
_entity_poly.entity_id
_entity_poly.type
_entity_poly.pdbx_seq_one_letter_code
_entity_poly.pdbx_strand_id
1 'polypeptide(L)'
;MEKEDYKSILEKDFKEKVELIKDKVNILHFSTGADSVASYLRLKENGIEPILIYKYYIPHLKMVDNYIDYFQNKFGVRIYQFAHPIFAQAIGNLHYQKAMKKGKMNKLYNHYNLQCAEVFGRDKNLFDKCLEEIFGNRAVYHMGLRYTDGINRFRMLRKYGVYHNNRFYPIADFKIGDIKDILKRHNCKLPIEYGLWGISFESPRAWNIGLIKEHCKETYKQILEYFPNLNLLMYREKYNKLNIHFKRRLGHFSEFALRKEEYAIW
;
A
#
# COMPACT_ATOMS: atom_id res chain seq x y z
N MET A 1 -7.70 -30.08 -9.40
CA MET A 1 -6.32 -29.53 -9.29
C MET A 1 -6.16 -28.99 -7.88
N GLU A 2 -5.36 -29.64 -7.10
CA GLU A 2 -5.14 -29.27 -5.70
C GLU A 2 -4.37 -27.95 -5.59
N LYS A 3 -4.53 -27.23 -4.47
CA LYS A 3 -3.91 -25.90 -4.27
C LYS A 3 -2.37 -25.94 -4.23
N GLU A 4 -1.78 -27.09 -3.89
CA GLU A 4 -0.32 -27.27 -3.90
C GLU A 4 0.26 -27.39 -5.29
N ASP A 5 -0.47 -28.07 -6.17
CA ASP A 5 -0.11 -28.22 -7.57
C ASP A 5 -0.07 -26.86 -8.30
N TYR A 6 -0.99 -25.96 -7.92
CA TYR A 6 -1.06 -24.65 -8.54
C TYR A 6 0.07 -23.68 -8.11
N LYS A 7 0.58 -23.79 -6.87
CA LYS A 7 1.77 -23.04 -6.42
C LYS A 7 2.97 -23.34 -7.32
N SER A 8 3.24 -24.62 -7.58
CA SER A 8 4.35 -25.08 -8.41
C SER A 8 4.25 -24.58 -9.86
N ILE A 9 3.03 -24.54 -10.41
CA ILE A 9 2.78 -23.98 -11.75
C ILE A 9 3.13 -22.49 -11.79
N LEU A 10 2.68 -21.70 -10.82
CA LEU A 10 2.99 -20.27 -10.76
C LEU A 10 4.47 -20.01 -10.50
N GLU A 11 5.14 -20.83 -9.69
CA GLU A 11 6.57 -20.72 -9.44
C GLU A 11 7.38 -20.98 -10.73
N LYS A 12 6.99 -21.97 -11.50
CA LYS A 12 7.60 -22.25 -12.81
C LYS A 12 7.37 -21.08 -13.77
N ASP A 13 6.12 -20.60 -13.88
CA ASP A 13 5.77 -19.45 -14.73
C ASP A 13 6.56 -18.20 -14.32
N PHE A 14 6.76 -17.97 -13.01
CA PHE A 14 7.61 -16.88 -12.53
C PHE A 14 9.05 -17.01 -13.03
N LYS A 15 9.68 -18.17 -12.89
CA LYS A 15 11.07 -18.44 -13.33
C LYS A 15 11.25 -18.20 -14.84
N GLU A 16 10.25 -18.58 -15.63
CA GLU A 16 10.27 -18.37 -17.08
C GLU A 16 10.06 -16.89 -17.46
N LYS A 17 9.13 -16.19 -16.78
CA LYS A 17 8.73 -14.84 -17.15
C LYS A 17 9.62 -13.74 -16.55
N VAL A 18 10.32 -14.02 -15.44
CA VAL A 18 11.21 -13.04 -14.81
C VAL A 18 12.37 -12.63 -15.74
N GLU A 19 12.87 -13.55 -16.55
CA GLU A 19 13.92 -13.26 -17.53
C GLU A 19 13.46 -12.26 -18.61
N LEU A 20 12.17 -12.32 -19.00
CA LEU A 20 11.62 -11.44 -20.04
C LEU A 20 11.49 -9.97 -19.63
N ILE A 21 11.63 -9.69 -18.34
CA ILE A 21 11.43 -8.33 -17.81
C ILE A 21 12.72 -7.68 -17.31
N LYS A 22 13.86 -8.39 -17.31
CA LYS A 22 15.14 -7.86 -16.79
C LYS A 22 15.58 -6.58 -17.50
N ASP A 23 15.44 -6.52 -18.81
CA ASP A 23 15.86 -5.38 -19.62
C ASP A 23 14.77 -4.30 -19.76
N LYS A 24 13.66 -4.44 -19.04
CA LYS A 24 12.57 -3.47 -19.07
C LYS A 24 12.66 -2.47 -17.93
N VAL A 25 11.94 -1.36 -18.05
CA VAL A 25 11.73 -0.44 -16.94
C VAL A 25 10.77 -1.07 -15.95
N ASN A 26 11.27 -1.52 -14.81
CA ASN A 26 10.50 -2.20 -13.79
C ASN A 26 9.98 -1.20 -12.75
N ILE A 27 8.67 -1.09 -12.58
CA ILE A 27 8.01 -0.15 -11.66
C ILE A 27 7.20 -0.94 -10.63
N LEU A 28 7.53 -0.80 -9.35
CA LEU A 28 6.80 -1.46 -8.27
C LEU A 28 5.90 -0.46 -7.52
N HIS A 29 4.60 -0.74 -7.49
CA HIS A 29 3.67 -0.07 -6.60
C HIS A 29 3.93 -0.49 -5.16
N PHE A 30 4.74 0.31 -4.47
CA PHE A 30 5.22 0.04 -3.12
C PHE A 30 4.28 0.68 -2.10
N SER A 31 3.45 -0.14 -1.45
CA SER A 31 2.45 0.33 -0.47
C SER A 31 2.94 0.31 0.98
N THR A 32 4.24 0.08 1.23
CA THR A 32 4.81 -0.24 2.55
C THR A 32 4.29 -1.53 3.20
N GLY A 33 3.33 -2.18 2.57
CA GLY A 33 2.74 -3.43 3.05
C GLY A 33 3.64 -4.65 2.82
N ALA A 34 3.42 -5.72 3.61
CA ALA A 34 4.21 -6.95 3.56
C ALA A 34 4.31 -7.53 2.15
N ASP A 35 3.22 -7.50 1.38
CA ASP A 35 3.17 -8.02 0.01
C ASP A 35 4.05 -7.19 -0.95
N SER A 36 4.04 -5.85 -0.83
CA SER A 36 4.88 -4.98 -1.67
C SER A 36 6.35 -5.09 -1.29
N VAL A 37 6.65 -5.24 0.00
CA VAL A 37 8.01 -5.48 0.49
C VAL A 37 8.54 -6.83 0.00
N ALA A 38 7.76 -7.90 0.13
CA ALA A 38 8.12 -9.23 -0.37
C ALA A 38 8.30 -9.23 -1.90
N SER A 39 7.47 -8.48 -2.62
CA SER A 39 7.62 -8.30 -4.07
C SER A 39 8.96 -7.65 -4.44
N TYR A 40 9.34 -6.58 -3.74
CA TYR A 40 10.65 -5.96 -3.92
C TYR A 40 11.80 -6.92 -3.65
N LEU A 41 11.75 -7.61 -2.52
CA LEU A 41 12.81 -8.55 -2.12
C LEU A 41 12.97 -9.68 -3.13
N ARG A 42 11.86 -10.26 -3.61
CA ARG A 42 11.91 -11.30 -4.63
C ARG A 42 12.44 -10.82 -5.97
N LEU A 43 12.07 -9.61 -6.41
CA LEU A 43 12.64 -9.00 -7.61
C LEU A 43 14.15 -8.80 -7.46
N LYS A 44 14.59 -8.29 -6.31
CA LYS A 44 16.02 -8.10 -5.99
C LYS A 44 16.79 -9.41 -5.97
N GLU A 45 16.25 -10.49 -5.39
CA GLU A 45 16.85 -11.85 -5.42
C GLU A 45 17.03 -12.37 -6.86
N ASN A 46 16.25 -11.86 -7.82
CA ASN A 46 16.32 -12.22 -9.24
C ASN A 46 17.07 -11.17 -10.10
N GLY A 47 17.81 -10.25 -9.48
CA GLY A 47 18.64 -9.25 -10.16
C GLY A 47 17.85 -8.11 -10.80
N ILE A 48 16.62 -7.87 -10.37
CA ILE A 48 15.78 -6.77 -10.84
C ILE A 48 15.67 -5.70 -9.75
N GLU A 49 16.10 -4.49 -10.07
CA GLU A 49 15.93 -3.31 -9.20
C GLU A 49 14.79 -2.43 -9.73
N PRO A 50 13.59 -2.52 -9.15
CA PRO A 50 12.47 -1.73 -9.63
C PRO A 50 12.52 -0.29 -9.12
N ILE A 51 11.94 0.63 -9.89
CA ILE A 51 11.59 1.97 -9.44
C ILE A 51 10.42 1.83 -8.46
N LEU A 52 10.62 2.30 -7.22
CA LEU A 52 9.60 2.18 -6.17
C LEU A 52 8.70 3.42 -6.16
N ILE A 53 7.39 3.21 -6.26
CA ILE A 53 6.38 4.27 -6.25
C ILE A 53 5.43 4.06 -5.07
N TYR A 54 5.39 5.02 -4.15
CA TYR A 54 4.43 5.08 -3.06
C TYR A 54 3.34 6.11 -3.34
N LYS A 55 2.09 5.70 -3.28
CA LYS A 55 0.93 6.60 -3.43
C LYS A 55 0.37 6.90 -2.03
N TYR A 56 0.63 8.10 -1.51
CA TYR A 56 0.17 8.49 -0.18
C TYR A 56 -1.29 8.96 -0.17
N TYR A 57 -2.02 8.59 0.88
CA TYR A 57 -3.35 9.15 1.16
C TYR A 57 -3.25 10.53 1.83
N ILE A 58 -2.33 10.71 2.76
CA ILE A 58 -2.00 11.99 3.40
C ILE A 58 -0.47 12.14 3.27
N PRO A 59 0.01 13.30 2.80
CA PRO A 59 1.44 13.51 2.64
C PRO A 59 2.17 13.58 3.99
N HIS A 60 3.40 13.10 4.00
CA HIS A 60 4.34 13.27 5.11
C HIS A 60 3.84 12.83 6.48
N LEU A 61 3.08 11.72 6.54
CA LEU A 61 2.71 11.12 7.81
C LEU A 61 3.94 10.51 8.49
N LYS A 62 4.27 10.98 9.69
CA LYS A 62 5.48 10.61 10.43
C LYS A 62 5.69 9.09 10.51
N MET A 63 4.64 8.33 10.83
CA MET A 63 4.75 6.86 10.92
C MET A 63 5.10 6.22 9.58
N VAL A 64 4.58 6.75 8.47
CA VAL A 64 4.84 6.24 7.12
C VAL A 64 6.23 6.65 6.64
N ASP A 65 6.59 7.94 6.83
CA ASP A 65 7.90 8.47 6.45
C ASP A 65 9.03 7.74 7.20
N ASN A 66 8.86 7.47 8.50
CA ASN A 66 9.83 6.67 9.27
C ASN A 66 10.11 5.30 8.63
N TYR A 67 9.07 4.64 8.12
CA TYR A 67 9.26 3.35 7.46
C TYR A 67 9.88 3.50 6.06
N ILE A 68 9.47 4.51 5.30
CA ILE A 68 10.07 4.82 4.00
C ILE A 68 11.58 5.08 4.17
N ASP A 69 11.96 5.90 5.13
CA ASP A 69 13.36 6.22 5.43
C ASP A 69 14.14 4.97 5.86
N TYR A 70 13.56 4.16 6.75
CA TYR A 70 14.14 2.87 7.13
C TYR A 70 14.42 2.00 5.91
N PHE A 71 13.42 1.87 5.02
CA PHE A 71 13.54 1.00 3.86
C PHE A 71 14.55 1.53 2.84
N GLN A 72 14.53 2.83 2.56
CA GLN A 72 15.49 3.50 1.69
C GLN A 72 16.93 3.32 2.20
N ASN A 73 17.16 3.57 3.48
CA ASN A 73 18.49 3.44 4.10
C ASN A 73 18.96 2.00 4.10
N LYS A 74 18.07 1.04 4.42
CA LYS A 74 18.44 -0.37 4.49
C LYS A 74 18.85 -0.96 3.14
N PHE A 75 18.14 -0.59 2.08
CA PHE A 75 18.31 -1.19 0.76
C PHE A 75 19.08 -0.31 -0.25
N GLY A 76 19.41 0.93 0.13
CA GLY A 76 20.08 1.89 -0.75
C GLY A 76 19.20 2.33 -1.94
N VAL A 77 17.88 2.37 -1.76
CA VAL A 77 16.91 2.67 -2.83
C VAL A 77 16.19 3.97 -2.58
N ARG A 78 15.62 4.55 -3.63
CA ARG A 78 14.74 5.71 -3.54
C ARG A 78 13.29 5.30 -3.77
N ILE A 79 12.39 5.79 -2.89
CA ILE A 79 10.94 5.63 -3.03
C ILE A 79 10.35 6.97 -3.46
N TYR A 80 9.76 6.99 -4.66
CA TYR A 80 9.10 8.18 -5.19
C TYR A 80 7.67 8.26 -4.66
N GLN A 81 7.32 9.40 -4.06
CA GLN A 81 6.04 9.60 -3.40
C GLN A 81 5.10 10.45 -4.25
N PHE A 82 3.87 9.99 -4.46
CA PHE A 82 2.84 10.68 -5.23
C PHE A 82 1.52 10.71 -4.46
N ALA A 83 0.71 11.74 -4.70
CA ALA A 83 -0.62 11.82 -4.12
C ALA A 83 -1.53 10.72 -4.68
N HIS A 84 -2.20 9.98 -3.80
CA HIS A 84 -3.22 9.04 -4.23
C HIS A 84 -4.49 9.81 -4.65
N PRO A 85 -5.15 9.46 -5.78
CA PRO A 85 -6.36 10.14 -6.22
C PRO A 85 -7.48 10.23 -5.16
N ILE A 86 -7.56 9.25 -4.26
CA ILE A 86 -8.53 9.25 -3.15
C ILE A 86 -8.30 10.41 -2.19
N PHE A 87 -7.06 10.85 -1.96
CA PHE A 87 -6.78 12.03 -1.13
C PHE A 87 -7.41 13.28 -1.74
N ALA A 88 -7.15 13.54 -3.03
CA ALA A 88 -7.72 14.67 -3.73
C ALA A 88 -9.25 14.65 -3.73
N GLN A 89 -9.86 13.46 -3.91
CA GLN A 89 -11.31 13.28 -3.82
C GLN A 89 -11.84 13.55 -2.41
N ALA A 90 -11.15 13.09 -1.36
CA ALA A 90 -11.58 13.30 0.03
C ALA A 90 -11.55 14.79 0.41
N ILE A 91 -10.50 15.51 0.02
CA ILE A 91 -10.41 16.97 0.22
C ILE A 91 -11.46 17.72 -0.63
N GLY A 92 -11.58 17.38 -1.90
CA GLY A 92 -12.55 18.00 -2.82
C GLY A 92 -14.02 17.77 -2.42
N ASN A 93 -14.33 16.61 -1.83
CA ASN A 93 -15.64 16.29 -1.28
C ASN A 93 -15.84 16.81 0.15
N LEU A 94 -14.92 17.59 0.68
CA LEU A 94 -14.96 18.18 2.04
C LEU A 94 -15.16 17.13 3.15
N HIS A 95 -14.64 15.92 2.97
CA HIS A 95 -14.72 14.88 3.98
C HIS A 95 -14.05 15.31 5.28
N TYR A 96 -14.79 15.25 6.38
CA TYR A 96 -14.33 15.65 7.72
C TYR A 96 -13.75 17.06 7.83
N GLN A 97 -14.13 17.96 6.92
CA GLN A 97 -13.76 19.36 6.93
C GLN A 97 -14.64 20.17 7.91
N LYS A 98 -14.09 21.26 8.43
CA LYS A 98 -14.88 22.21 9.18
C LYS A 98 -15.90 22.86 8.25
N ALA A 99 -17.10 23.15 8.78
CA ALA A 99 -18.09 23.94 8.05
C ALA A 99 -17.46 25.28 7.62
N MET A 100 -17.48 25.57 6.33
CA MET A 100 -16.94 26.80 5.80
C MET A 100 -17.91 27.94 6.05
N LYS A 101 -17.41 29.07 6.54
CA LYS A 101 -18.16 30.33 6.50
C LYS A 101 -18.32 30.74 5.02
N LYS A 102 -19.54 31.14 4.66
CA LYS A 102 -19.89 31.59 3.29
C LYS A 102 -18.81 32.51 2.74
N GLY A 103 -18.18 32.16 1.62
CA GLY A 103 -17.16 32.97 0.94
C GLY A 103 -15.67 32.75 1.34
N LYS A 104 -15.35 31.82 2.24
CA LYS A 104 -13.94 31.49 2.54
C LYS A 104 -13.65 30.04 2.14
N MET A 105 -12.87 29.86 1.08
CA MET A 105 -12.29 28.57 0.76
C MET A 105 -11.30 28.15 1.84
N ASN A 106 -11.28 26.86 2.18
CA ASN A 106 -10.34 26.31 3.12
C ASN A 106 -8.90 26.56 2.62
N LYS A 107 -8.02 27.11 3.49
CA LYS A 107 -6.60 27.33 3.14
C LYS A 107 -5.90 26.07 2.61
N LEU A 108 -6.32 24.91 3.08
CA LEU A 108 -5.84 23.62 2.60
C LEU A 108 -6.21 23.34 1.14
N TYR A 109 -7.40 23.75 0.72
CA TYR A 109 -7.85 23.60 -0.67
C TYR A 109 -6.99 24.45 -1.63
N ASN A 110 -6.54 25.61 -1.18
CA ASN A 110 -5.65 26.50 -1.96
C ASN A 110 -4.18 26.08 -1.89
N HIS A 111 -3.77 25.39 -0.83
CA HIS A 111 -2.38 25.02 -0.62
C HIS A 111 -2.01 23.72 -1.36
N TYR A 112 -2.93 22.79 -1.43
CA TYR A 112 -2.81 21.59 -2.27
C TYR A 112 -3.30 21.95 -3.65
N ASN A 113 -2.35 22.45 -4.40
CA ASN A 113 -2.47 22.80 -5.79
C ASN A 113 -3.52 21.93 -6.49
N LEU A 114 -4.68 22.51 -6.78
CA LEU A 114 -5.75 21.90 -7.55
C LEU A 114 -5.24 21.19 -8.81
N GLN A 115 -4.06 21.59 -9.31
CA GLN A 115 -3.42 20.95 -10.45
C GLN A 115 -3.18 19.44 -10.22
N CYS A 116 -2.78 19.00 -9.03
CA CYS A 116 -2.73 17.56 -8.76
C CYS A 116 -4.13 16.94 -8.66
N ALA A 117 -5.12 17.68 -8.14
CA ALA A 117 -6.49 17.21 -8.05
C ALA A 117 -7.20 17.26 -9.40
N GLU A 118 -6.91 18.22 -10.26
CA GLU A 118 -7.43 18.32 -11.61
C GLU A 118 -6.78 17.27 -12.53
N VAL A 119 -5.47 17.05 -12.41
CA VAL A 119 -4.75 16.07 -13.22
C VAL A 119 -5.00 14.64 -12.74
N PHE A 120 -5.02 14.38 -11.42
CA PHE A 120 -5.14 13.03 -10.88
C PHE A 120 -6.45 12.74 -10.15
N GLY A 121 -7.32 13.73 -9.95
CA GLY A 121 -8.39 13.69 -8.97
C GLY A 121 -9.65 12.90 -9.36
N ARG A 122 -9.89 12.63 -10.61
CA ARG A 122 -11.12 11.96 -11.07
C ARG A 122 -10.89 10.59 -11.67
N ASP A 123 -9.78 10.37 -12.33
CA ASP A 123 -9.44 9.07 -12.90
C ASP A 123 -8.40 8.35 -12.01
N LYS A 124 -8.83 7.28 -11.34
CA LYS A 124 -7.94 6.45 -10.52
C LYS A 124 -6.79 5.83 -11.34
N ASN A 125 -6.98 5.72 -12.64
CA ASN A 125 -6.02 5.13 -13.55
C ASN A 125 -5.15 6.19 -14.24
N LEU A 126 -5.42 7.49 -14.06
CA LEU A 126 -4.71 8.54 -14.79
C LEU A 126 -3.22 8.51 -14.53
N PHE A 127 -2.82 8.28 -13.27
CA PHE A 127 -1.41 8.15 -12.93
C PHE A 127 -0.75 6.98 -13.69
N ASP A 128 -1.42 5.83 -13.72
CA ASP A 128 -0.91 4.65 -14.41
C ASP A 128 -0.87 4.89 -15.93
N LYS A 129 -1.87 5.59 -16.49
CA LYS A 129 -1.87 6.03 -17.90
C LYS A 129 -0.70 6.99 -18.22
N CYS A 130 -0.43 7.97 -17.35
CA CYS A 130 0.73 8.86 -17.54
C CYS A 130 2.05 8.08 -17.54
N LEU A 131 2.20 7.08 -16.68
CA LEU A 131 3.37 6.20 -16.72
C LEU A 131 3.43 5.38 -18.03
N GLU A 132 2.28 4.89 -18.50
CA GLU A 132 2.17 4.18 -19.77
C GLU A 132 2.52 5.09 -20.96
N GLU A 133 2.13 6.35 -20.93
CA GLU A 133 2.51 7.35 -21.96
C GLU A 133 4.01 7.65 -21.94
N ILE A 134 4.63 7.79 -20.75
CA ILE A 134 6.06 8.10 -20.61
C ILE A 134 6.93 6.91 -21.04
N PHE A 135 6.61 5.71 -20.59
CA PHE A 135 7.45 4.52 -20.76
C PHE A 135 6.97 3.59 -21.89
N GLY A 136 5.70 3.66 -22.25
CA GLY A 136 5.08 2.80 -23.26
C GLY A 136 5.22 1.32 -22.92
N ASN A 137 5.47 0.49 -23.92
CA ASN A 137 5.65 -0.95 -23.77
C ASN A 137 6.98 -1.34 -23.10
N ARG A 138 7.84 -0.39 -22.75
CA ARG A 138 9.10 -0.63 -22.05
C ARG A 138 8.93 -0.79 -20.56
N ALA A 139 7.79 -0.35 -20.01
CA ALA A 139 7.52 -0.47 -18.58
C ALA A 139 6.81 -1.78 -18.23
N VAL A 140 7.17 -2.33 -17.08
CA VAL A 140 6.47 -3.45 -16.42
C VAL A 140 6.06 -3.01 -15.03
N TYR A 141 4.78 -3.13 -14.74
CA TYR A 141 4.19 -2.72 -13.47
C TYR A 141 4.06 -3.91 -12.53
N HIS A 142 4.74 -3.85 -11.39
CA HIS A 142 4.72 -4.91 -10.39
C HIS A 142 3.67 -4.65 -9.32
N MET A 143 2.91 -5.68 -9.00
CA MET A 143 1.87 -5.64 -7.98
C MET A 143 1.97 -6.85 -7.05
N GLY A 144 1.92 -6.62 -5.75
CA GLY A 144 1.94 -7.67 -4.72
C GLY A 144 0.61 -8.42 -4.64
N LEU A 145 0.28 -9.24 -5.64
CA LEU A 145 -0.90 -10.10 -5.66
C LEU A 145 -0.51 -11.56 -5.51
N ARG A 146 -1.29 -12.31 -4.72
CA ARG A 146 -1.11 -13.74 -4.48
C ARG A 146 -2.34 -14.52 -4.92
N TYR A 147 -2.15 -15.78 -5.36
CA TYR A 147 -3.27 -16.66 -5.70
C TYR A 147 -4.18 -16.97 -4.49
N THR A 148 -3.69 -16.78 -3.26
CA THR A 148 -4.42 -16.99 -2.01
C THR A 148 -5.28 -15.80 -1.57
N ASP A 149 -5.16 -14.63 -2.20
CA ASP A 149 -5.85 -13.40 -1.77
C ASP A 149 -7.36 -13.37 -2.08
N GLY A 150 -7.86 -14.38 -2.78
CA GLY A 150 -9.26 -14.55 -3.06
C GLY A 150 -9.56 -15.17 -4.43
N ILE A 151 -10.79 -15.62 -4.61
CA ILE A 151 -11.21 -16.38 -5.79
C ILE A 151 -11.02 -15.62 -7.11
N ASN A 152 -11.24 -14.31 -7.12
CA ASN A 152 -11.07 -13.50 -8.33
C ASN A 152 -9.60 -13.41 -8.75
N ARG A 153 -8.68 -13.26 -7.78
CA ARG A 153 -7.24 -13.23 -8.04
C ARG A 153 -6.72 -14.59 -8.47
N PHE A 154 -7.20 -15.65 -7.83
CA PHE A 154 -6.93 -17.02 -8.26
C PHE A 154 -7.36 -17.25 -9.72
N ARG A 155 -8.60 -16.88 -10.08
CA ARG A 155 -9.10 -17.04 -11.46
C ARG A 155 -8.30 -16.22 -12.46
N MET A 156 -7.93 -14.99 -12.11
CA MET A 156 -7.11 -14.11 -12.94
C MET A 156 -5.72 -14.73 -13.20
N LEU A 157 -5.02 -15.14 -12.14
CA LEU A 157 -3.70 -15.76 -12.26
C LEU A 157 -3.78 -17.10 -13.02
N ARG A 158 -4.85 -17.89 -12.82
CA ARG A 158 -5.07 -19.14 -13.57
C ARG A 158 -5.23 -18.90 -15.07
N LYS A 159 -5.86 -17.77 -15.45
CA LYS A 159 -6.11 -17.45 -16.85
C LYS A 159 -4.89 -16.83 -17.54
N TYR A 160 -4.16 -15.99 -16.84
CA TYR A 160 -3.16 -15.14 -17.46
C TYR A 160 -1.72 -15.38 -16.97
N GLY A 161 -1.52 -16.18 -15.92
CA GLY A 161 -0.21 -16.40 -15.30
C GLY A 161 0.29 -15.18 -14.51
N VAL A 162 1.61 -15.16 -14.28
CA VAL A 162 2.28 -14.10 -13.48
C VAL A 162 2.59 -12.84 -14.29
N TYR A 163 2.50 -12.88 -15.61
CA TYR A 163 2.78 -11.76 -16.50
C TYR A 163 1.69 -11.58 -17.55
N HIS A 164 1.01 -10.45 -17.54
CA HIS A 164 -0.04 -10.13 -18.51
C HIS A 164 -0.20 -8.60 -18.65
N ASN A 165 -0.30 -8.12 -19.88
CA ASN A 165 -0.52 -6.69 -20.21
C ASN A 165 0.44 -5.76 -19.46
N ASN A 166 1.73 -6.01 -19.53
CA ASN A 166 2.78 -5.26 -18.83
C ASN A 166 2.63 -5.24 -17.29
N ARG A 167 1.80 -6.11 -16.72
CA ARG A 167 1.69 -6.31 -15.28
C ARG A 167 2.33 -7.61 -14.89
N PHE A 168 3.18 -7.55 -13.87
CA PHE A 168 3.88 -8.70 -13.34
C PHE A 168 3.57 -8.86 -11.86
N TYR A 169 3.35 -10.08 -11.43
CA TYR A 169 2.95 -10.42 -10.06
C TYR A 169 4.08 -11.22 -9.37
N PRO A 170 5.06 -10.52 -8.76
CA PRO A 170 6.28 -11.16 -8.26
C PRO A 170 6.03 -12.25 -7.22
N ILE A 171 4.97 -12.13 -6.43
CA ILE A 171 4.64 -13.05 -5.33
C ILE A 171 3.35 -13.86 -5.59
N ALA A 172 3.00 -14.07 -6.87
CA ALA A 172 1.75 -14.74 -7.25
C ALA A 172 1.58 -16.12 -6.59
N ASP A 173 2.66 -16.88 -6.44
CA ASP A 173 2.73 -18.22 -5.85
C ASP A 173 2.91 -18.24 -4.33
N PHE A 174 3.13 -17.07 -3.68
CA PHE A 174 3.42 -17.01 -2.25
C PHE A 174 2.17 -17.28 -1.39
N LYS A 175 2.41 -17.98 -0.28
CA LYS A 175 1.56 -18.00 0.90
C LYS A 175 2.12 -17.04 1.96
N ILE A 176 1.39 -16.83 3.05
CA ILE A 176 1.82 -15.96 4.16
C ILE A 176 3.17 -16.41 4.75
N GLY A 177 3.39 -17.73 4.84
CA GLY A 177 4.66 -18.29 5.28
C GLY A 177 5.83 -17.83 4.40
N ASP A 178 5.69 -17.90 3.08
CA ASP A 178 6.72 -17.49 2.13
C ASP A 178 7.09 -15.99 2.28
N ILE A 179 6.08 -15.13 2.60
CA ILE A 179 6.32 -13.70 2.88
C ILE A 179 7.12 -13.55 4.17
N LYS A 180 6.76 -14.25 5.25
CA LYS A 180 7.52 -14.20 6.50
C LYS A 180 8.96 -14.67 6.31
N ASP A 181 9.16 -15.72 5.54
CA ASP A 181 10.47 -16.28 5.27
C ASP A 181 11.37 -15.33 4.47
N ILE A 182 10.86 -14.68 3.43
CA ILE A 182 11.64 -13.71 2.65
C ILE A 182 11.97 -12.46 3.49
N LEU A 183 11.02 -11.96 4.29
CA LEU A 183 11.28 -10.85 5.21
C LEU A 183 12.37 -11.21 6.22
N LYS A 184 12.34 -12.42 6.80
CA LYS A 184 13.32 -12.91 7.75
C LYS A 184 14.70 -13.07 7.11
N ARG A 185 14.79 -13.69 5.92
CA ARG A 185 16.06 -13.84 5.19
C ARG A 185 16.77 -12.50 4.95
N HIS A 186 16.01 -11.45 4.64
CA HIS A 186 16.53 -10.11 4.43
C HIS A 186 16.61 -9.24 5.69
N ASN A 187 16.26 -9.81 6.86
CA ASN A 187 16.15 -9.07 8.12
C ASN A 187 15.33 -7.78 7.93
N CYS A 188 14.24 -7.85 7.15
CA CYS A 188 13.42 -6.69 6.81
C CYS A 188 12.24 -6.58 7.77
N LYS A 189 12.18 -5.48 8.49
CA LYS A 189 11.07 -5.16 9.40
C LYS A 189 9.89 -4.62 8.62
N LEU A 190 8.69 -4.84 9.11
CA LEU A 190 7.46 -4.20 8.62
C LEU A 190 7.17 -2.90 9.38
N PRO A 191 6.33 -2.01 8.81
CA PRO A 191 5.96 -0.76 9.48
C PRO A 191 5.16 -1.04 10.75
N ILE A 192 5.18 -0.06 11.67
CA ILE A 192 4.53 -0.15 12.98
C ILE A 192 3.07 -0.53 12.91
N GLU A 193 2.38 -0.14 11.85
CA GLU A 193 0.98 -0.44 11.61
C GLU A 193 0.67 -1.92 11.67
N TYR A 194 1.64 -2.77 11.28
CA TYR A 194 1.49 -4.22 11.40
C TYR A 194 1.39 -4.69 12.85
N GLY A 195 2.06 -4.02 13.78
CA GLY A 195 1.93 -4.28 15.20
C GLY A 195 0.66 -3.72 15.82
N LEU A 196 0.18 -2.62 15.29
CA LEU A 196 -1.01 -1.96 15.84
C LEU A 196 -2.31 -2.57 15.31
N TRP A 197 -2.37 -2.89 14.00
CA TRP A 197 -3.59 -3.39 13.37
C TRP A 197 -3.40 -4.38 12.21
N GLY A 198 -2.16 -4.82 11.93
CA GLY A 198 -1.87 -5.95 11.05
C GLY A 198 -1.77 -5.68 9.56
N ILE A 199 -1.93 -4.42 9.10
CA ILE A 199 -1.77 -4.01 7.69
C ILE A 199 -1.16 -2.63 7.61
N SER A 200 -0.57 -2.28 6.45
CA SER A 200 -0.08 -0.92 6.18
C SER A 200 -1.20 0.12 6.20
N PHE A 201 -0.84 1.37 6.47
CA PHE A 201 -1.77 2.48 6.47
C PHE A 201 -2.22 2.82 5.04
N GLU A 202 -3.52 2.69 4.78
CA GLU A 202 -4.13 3.09 3.51
C GLU A 202 -4.85 4.45 3.63
N SER A 203 -5.64 4.61 4.71
CA SER A 203 -6.44 5.81 4.97
C SER A 203 -6.94 5.81 6.41
N PRO A 204 -7.30 6.99 6.97
CA PRO A 204 -7.95 7.07 8.27
C PRO A 204 -9.31 6.35 8.24
N ARG A 205 -9.48 5.42 9.17
CA ARG A 205 -10.72 4.66 9.35
C ARG A 205 -11.10 4.60 10.82
N ALA A 206 -12.36 4.31 11.12
CA ALA A 206 -12.84 4.24 12.49
C ALA A 206 -11.98 3.32 13.37
N TRP A 207 -11.54 2.19 12.84
CA TRP A 207 -10.78 1.19 13.58
C TRP A 207 -9.28 1.52 13.79
N ASN A 208 -8.66 2.33 12.93
CA ASN A 208 -7.23 2.67 13.10
C ASN A 208 -6.99 4.04 13.72
N ILE A 209 -7.93 4.99 13.60
CA ILE A 209 -7.72 6.36 14.07
C ILE A 209 -7.55 6.43 15.59
N GLY A 210 -8.23 5.56 16.34
CA GLY A 210 -8.07 5.46 17.79
C GLY A 210 -6.66 5.02 18.18
N LEU A 211 -6.15 3.98 17.52
CA LEU A 211 -4.79 3.46 17.73
C LEU A 211 -3.72 4.47 17.32
N ILE A 212 -3.93 5.18 16.20
CA ILE A 212 -3.03 6.27 15.78
C ILE A 212 -2.99 7.38 16.82
N LYS A 213 -4.15 7.77 17.39
CA LYS A 213 -4.23 8.78 18.44
C LYS A 213 -3.45 8.36 19.71
N GLU A 214 -3.51 7.10 20.07
CA GLU A 214 -2.88 6.55 21.26
C GLU A 214 -1.37 6.38 21.06
N HIS A 215 -0.96 5.77 19.96
CA HIS A 215 0.40 5.30 19.74
C HIS A 215 1.25 6.21 18.83
N CYS A 216 0.62 7.00 17.94
CA CYS A 216 1.30 7.83 16.94
C CYS A 216 0.80 9.28 17.01
N LYS A 217 1.03 9.96 18.13
CA LYS A 217 0.45 11.29 18.43
C LYS A 217 0.78 12.35 17.38
N GLU A 218 1.99 12.36 16.85
CA GLU A 218 2.40 13.32 15.80
C GLU A 218 1.61 13.05 14.50
N THR A 219 1.58 11.81 14.06
CA THR A 219 0.79 11.39 12.91
C THR A 219 -0.69 11.73 13.07
N TYR A 220 -1.24 11.55 14.28
CA TYR A 220 -2.61 11.93 14.55
C TYR A 220 -2.85 13.45 14.37
N LYS A 221 -1.94 14.30 14.87
CA LYS A 221 -2.00 15.74 14.66
C LYS A 221 -1.93 16.10 13.17
N GLN A 222 -1.01 15.49 12.43
CA GLN A 222 -0.87 15.69 10.98
C GLN A 222 -2.17 15.33 10.24
N ILE A 223 -2.79 14.20 10.60
CA ILE A 223 -4.09 13.79 10.01
C ILE A 223 -5.17 14.84 10.26
N LEU A 224 -5.22 15.41 11.49
CA LEU A 224 -6.22 16.44 11.85
C LEU A 224 -6.02 17.78 11.13
N GLU A 225 -4.81 18.08 10.64
CA GLU A 225 -4.58 19.25 9.81
C GLU A 225 -5.36 19.18 8.49
N TYR A 226 -5.44 17.98 7.90
CA TYR A 226 -6.20 17.74 6.67
C TYR A 226 -7.66 17.40 6.90
N PHE A 227 -7.96 16.69 7.99
CA PHE A 227 -9.28 16.17 8.31
C PHE A 227 -9.67 16.54 9.76
N PRO A 228 -9.93 17.82 10.05
CA PRO A 228 -10.10 18.31 11.42
C PRO A 228 -11.29 17.70 12.17
N ASN A 229 -12.31 17.23 11.46
CA ASN A 229 -13.49 16.58 12.05
C ASN A 229 -13.38 15.05 12.08
N LEU A 230 -12.21 14.49 11.86
CA LEU A 230 -12.02 13.03 11.81
C LEU A 230 -12.36 12.33 13.15
N ASN A 231 -12.34 13.05 14.27
CA ASN A 231 -12.80 12.55 15.57
C ASN A 231 -14.24 11.99 15.52
N LEU A 232 -15.08 12.44 14.60
CA LEU A 232 -16.43 11.89 14.41
C LEU A 232 -16.41 10.39 14.09
N LEU A 233 -15.36 9.88 13.46
CA LEU A 233 -15.21 8.44 13.24
C LEU A 233 -15.11 7.67 14.56
N MET A 234 -14.41 8.21 15.55
CA MET A 234 -14.25 7.57 16.87
C MET A 234 -15.59 7.53 17.61
N TYR A 235 -16.36 8.61 17.55
CA TYR A 235 -17.72 8.62 18.11
C TYR A 235 -18.61 7.60 17.43
N ARG A 236 -18.62 7.58 16.09
CA ARG A 236 -19.39 6.61 15.32
C ARG A 236 -19.06 5.17 15.69
N GLU A 237 -17.79 4.86 15.92
CA GLU A 237 -17.37 3.53 16.35
C GLU A 237 -17.84 3.19 17.76
N LYS A 238 -17.71 4.15 18.69
CA LYS A 238 -18.17 3.99 20.08
C LYS A 238 -19.68 3.73 20.17
N TYR A 239 -20.48 4.37 19.32
CA TYR A 239 -21.95 4.26 19.32
C TYR A 239 -22.47 3.13 18.43
N ASN A 240 -21.76 2.76 17.38
CA ASN A 240 -22.07 1.58 16.59
C ASN A 240 -21.54 0.34 17.33
N LYS A 241 -22.35 -0.26 18.18
CA LYS A 241 -22.06 -1.54 18.87
C LYS A 241 -21.77 -2.72 17.90
N LEU A 242 -21.57 -2.46 16.64
CA LEU A 242 -21.47 -3.38 15.52
C LEU A 242 -20.05 -3.53 15.01
N ASN A 243 -19.12 -4.02 15.81
CA ASN A 243 -17.86 -4.40 15.22
C ASN A 243 -17.62 -5.90 15.16
N ILE A 244 -18.65 -6.65 14.73
CA ILE A 244 -18.51 -8.04 14.28
C ILE A 244 -17.53 -8.13 13.11
N HIS A 245 -17.57 -7.18 12.17
CA HIS A 245 -16.61 -7.08 11.05
C HIS A 245 -15.18 -6.73 11.50
N PHE A 246 -15.03 -5.91 12.52
CA PHE A 246 -13.73 -5.53 13.06
C PHE A 246 -13.05 -6.71 13.77
N LYS A 247 -13.77 -7.41 14.66
CA LYS A 247 -13.25 -8.61 15.34
C LYS A 247 -12.86 -9.72 14.34
N ARG A 248 -13.61 -9.91 13.26
CA ARG A 248 -13.26 -10.84 12.19
C ARG A 248 -12.02 -10.41 11.41
N ARG A 249 -11.85 -9.10 11.14
CA ARG A 249 -10.63 -8.59 10.50
C ARG A 249 -9.41 -8.69 11.39
N LEU A 250 -9.51 -8.32 12.67
CA LEU A 250 -8.40 -8.51 13.64
C LEU A 250 -7.97 -9.97 13.72
N GLY A 251 -8.91 -10.91 13.71
CA GLY A 251 -8.59 -12.35 13.66
C GLY A 251 -7.80 -12.74 12.40
N HIS A 252 -8.12 -12.13 11.26
CA HIS A 252 -7.40 -12.36 10.01
C HIS A 252 -6.03 -11.66 9.97
N PHE A 253 -5.88 -10.51 10.62
CA PHE A 253 -4.63 -9.77 10.72
C PHE A 253 -3.71 -10.27 11.83
N SER A 254 -4.21 -11.06 12.78
CA SER A 254 -3.38 -11.70 13.82
C SER A 254 -2.31 -12.64 13.23
N GLU A 255 -2.49 -13.10 11.99
CA GLU A 255 -1.48 -13.87 11.27
C GLU A 255 -0.19 -13.07 10.99
N PHE A 256 -0.28 -11.74 10.97
CA PHE A 256 0.85 -10.81 10.88
C PHE A 256 1.17 -10.12 12.21
N ALA A 257 0.57 -10.56 13.33
CA ALA A 257 0.96 -10.05 14.63
C ALA A 257 2.45 -10.37 14.86
N LEU A 258 3.25 -9.34 14.69
CA LEU A 258 4.71 -9.40 14.79
C LEU A 258 5.11 -9.06 16.22
N ARG A 259 6.23 -9.57 16.68
CA ARG A 259 6.81 -9.15 17.95
C ARG A 259 7.36 -7.73 17.83
N LYS A 260 7.49 -7.01 18.94
CA LYS A 260 7.95 -5.61 18.96
C LYS A 260 9.30 -5.41 18.25
N GLU A 261 10.16 -6.43 18.25
CA GLU A 261 11.46 -6.45 17.61
C GLU A 261 11.37 -6.54 16.07
N GLU A 262 10.21 -6.93 15.53
CA GLU A 262 9.96 -7.12 14.10
C GLU A 262 9.42 -5.86 13.40
N TYR A 263 9.20 -4.76 14.16
CA TYR A 263 8.79 -3.48 13.60
C TYR A 263 9.97 -2.57 13.30
N ALA A 264 9.87 -1.79 12.24
CA ALA A 264 10.75 -0.64 12.05
C ALA A 264 10.48 0.35 13.20
N ILE A 265 11.56 0.79 13.83
CA ILE A 265 11.54 1.65 15.01
C ILE A 265 10.83 2.98 14.70
N TRP A 266 10.21 3.49 15.72
CA TRP A 266 9.43 4.72 15.88
C TRP A 266 10.16 5.99 15.57
#